data_8b3205aadfefa34189491a82227e2d0b
#
_entry.id   8b3205aadfefa34189491a82227e2d0b
#
_cell.length_a   1.000
_cell.length_b   1.000
_cell.length_c   1.000
_cell.angle_alpha   90.00
_cell.angle_beta   90.00
_cell.angle_gamma   90.00
#
_symmetry.space_group_name_H-M   'P 1'
#
loop_
_entity.id
_entity.type
_entity.pdbx_description
1 polymer ?
#
loop_
_entity_poly.entity_id
_entity_poly.type
_entity_poly.pdbx_seq_one_letter_code
_entity_poly.pdbx_strand_id
1 'polypeptide(L)'
;VENLLITHYKGNGIMGQAGNNFLIRNNRIVDTGVYGIFPQLGQNGLISNNIVSGIEDAAIYVGMSDNVHVNNNEVFASVAGIEFENSRHGVIENNLVYDNAGGILTFITPGLPIKTTFDLIIRNNFITNNNHVNFGAPGSMVSGVPSGTGIVIMAADEVTMENNIITGNKNAAIIITDHDSFPNITKDPETDPKSDKIAILNNIMYNNGTDPIDEVKAMKLATFTTANVDIINVGNSRESCILDAKQYVSYGLNDFGTCGFSTTADLVTYLLPEPVAPRALGELDKGKLTYFGVCTGCHAYGMRMIGPPVETIQALYMENPEGIAEYIAKPQKKREDYPAMPSQGYLSPEERLAVAKYMLGVDNHGIFHDPALNQ
;
A
#
# COMPACT_ATOMS: atom_id res chain seq x y z
N VAL A 1 -13.37 2.05 16.22
CA VAL A 1 -12.99 3.46 16.42
C VAL A 1 -13.91 4.33 15.60
N GLU A 2 -14.59 5.28 16.23
CA GLU A 2 -15.57 6.12 15.53
C GLU A 2 -15.74 7.50 16.14
N ASN A 3 -16.18 8.46 15.32
CA ASN A 3 -16.57 9.83 15.72
C ASN A 3 -15.45 10.65 16.39
N LEU A 4 -14.21 10.47 15.93
CA LEU A 4 -13.04 11.21 16.44
C LEU A 4 -12.56 12.27 15.45
N LEU A 5 -12.01 13.35 15.99
CA LEU A 5 -11.14 14.28 15.28
C LEU A 5 -9.70 14.03 15.74
N ILE A 6 -8.83 13.65 14.81
CA ILE A 6 -7.42 13.34 15.06
C ILE A 6 -6.58 14.27 14.20
N THR A 7 -5.70 15.05 14.81
CA THR A 7 -4.91 16.05 14.08
C THR A 7 -3.47 16.15 14.58
N HIS A 8 -2.55 16.45 13.66
CA HIS A 8 -1.16 16.86 13.94
C HIS A 8 -0.33 15.81 14.71
N TYR A 9 -0.53 14.53 14.43
CA TYR A 9 0.34 13.48 14.96
C TYR A 9 1.54 13.25 14.04
N LYS A 10 2.72 13.07 14.59
CA LYS A 10 3.94 12.80 13.81
C LYS A 10 4.01 11.39 13.22
N GLY A 11 3.26 10.46 13.77
CA GLY A 11 3.13 9.10 13.28
C GLY A 11 1.77 8.89 12.61
N ASN A 12 1.10 7.81 12.98
CA ASN A 12 -0.19 7.44 12.40
C ASN A 12 -1.36 8.09 13.13
N GLY A 13 -2.46 8.36 12.42
CA GLY A 13 -3.70 8.82 13.02
C GLY A 13 -4.40 7.70 13.80
N ILE A 14 -4.79 6.63 13.12
CA ILE A 14 -5.35 5.41 13.73
C ILE A 14 -4.54 4.23 13.24
N MET A 15 -3.93 3.47 14.14
CA MET A 15 -3.18 2.27 13.80
C MET A 15 -3.81 1.04 14.45
N GLY A 16 -4.18 0.05 13.62
CA GLY A 16 -4.61 -1.27 14.05
C GLY A 16 -3.47 -2.27 13.90
N GLN A 17 -2.94 -2.79 14.99
CA GLN A 17 -1.81 -3.71 14.99
C GLN A 17 -2.28 -5.15 15.19
N ALA A 18 -2.25 -5.95 14.13
CA ALA A 18 -2.70 -7.35 14.12
C ALA A 18 -4.15 -7.52 14.63
N GLY A 19 -4.98 -6.50 14.48
CA GLY A 19 -6.35 -6.47 14.96
C GLY A 19 -7.30 -7.21 14.01
N ASN A 20 -8.15 -8.07 14.56
CA ASN A 20 -9.21 -8.74 13.80
C ASN A 20 -10.56 -8.09 14.09
N ASN A 21 -11.49 -8.19 13.14
CA ASN A 21 -12.89 -7.72 13.28
C ASN A 21 -12.96 -6.24 13.64
N PHE A 22 -12.24 -5.39 12.90
CA PHE A 22 -12.19 -3.97 13.22
C PHE A 22 -13.18 -3.14 12.42
N LEU A 23 -13.66 -2.07 13.05
CA LEU A 23 -14.50 -1.05 12.45
C LEU A 23 -13.90 0.34 12.72
N ILE A 24 -13.57 1.06 11.66
CA ILE A 24 -13.05 2.44 11.72
C ILE A 24 -13.97 3.30 10.86
N ARG A 25 -14.79 4.15 11.50
CA ARG A 25 -15.79 4.93 10.77
C ARG A 25 -16.06 6.32 11.34
N ASN A 26 -16.55 7.20 10.49
CA ASN A 26 -16.99 8.55 10.86
C ASN A 26 -15.90 9.36 11.59
N ASN A 27 -14.63 9.15 11.25
CA ASN A 27 -13.52 9.90 11.83
C ASN A 27 -13.09 11.01 10.85
N ARG A 28 -12.54 12.08 11.41
CA ARG A 28 -11.83 13.10 10.66
C ARG A 28 -10.36 13.09 11.08
N ILE A 29 -9.47 12.84 10.12
CA ILE A 29 -8.03 12.74 10.37
C ILE A 29 -7.32 13.76 9.48
N VAL A 30 -6.51 14.62 10.08
CA VAL A 30 -5.88 15.74 9.38
C VAL A 30 -4.43 15.87 9.83
N ASP A 31 -3.53 15.95 8.86
CA ASP A 31 -2.12 16.27 9.09
C ASP A 31 -1.46 15.31 10.07
N THR A 32 -1.30 14.06 9.64
CA THR A 32 -0.53 13.04 10.35
C THR A 32 0.69 12.61 9.53
N GLY A 33 1.76 12.24 10.21
CA GLY A 33 3.10 12.20 9.61
C GLY A 33 3.37 10.99 8.72
N VAL A 34 2.68 9.86 8.86
CA VAL A 34 2.94 8.67 8.04
C VAL A 34 1.66 8.18 7.40
N TYR A 35 0.76 7.60 8.18
CA TYR A 35 -0.52 7.10 7.69
C TYR A 35 -1.69 7.74 8.44
N GLY A 36 -2.79 7.99 7.73
CA GLY A 36 -4.02 8.46 8.37
C GLY A 36 -4.71 7.31 9.11
N ILE A 37 -5.16 6.29 8.39
CA ILE A 37 -5.75 5.05 8.92
C ILE A 37 -4.89 3.89 8.46
N PHE A 38 -4.41 3.08 9.41
CA PHE A 38 -3.42 2.04 9.15
C PHE A 38 -3.75 0.73 9.88
N PRO A 39 -4.59 -0.16 9.32
CA PRO A 39 -4.63 -1.56 9.73
C PRO A 39 -3.41 -2.30 9.18
N GLN A 40 -2.61 -2.85 10.08
CA GLN A 40 -1.45 -3.67 9.75
C GLN A 40 -1.65 -5.09 10.27
N LEU A 41 -1.50 -6.08 9.40
CA LEU A 41 -1.73 -7.49 9.70
C LEU A 41 -3.15 -7.74 10.28
N GLY A 42 -4.12 -6.96 9.82
CA GLY A 42 -5.50 -7.06 10.25
C GLY A 42 -6.28 -8.10 9.45
N GLN A 43 -7.41 -8.52 9.99
CA GLN A 43 -8.31 -9.41 9.29
C GLN A 43 -9.77 -9.06 9.59
N ASN A 44 -10.63 -9.12 8.54
CA ASN A 44 -12.05 -8.83 8.63
C ASN A 44 -12.34 -7.42 9.15
N GLY A 45 -12.05 -6.41 8.32
CA GLY A 45 -12.13 -5.00 8.68
C GLY A 45 -13.01 -4.15 7.78
N LEU A 46 -13.66 -3.16 8.38
CA LEU A 46 -14.41 -2.14 7.67
C LEU A 46 -13.88 -0.73 7.99
N ILE A 47 -13.50 0.00 6.95
CA ILE A 47 -13.09 1.41 7.02
C ILE A 47 -14.08 2.23 6.21
N SER A 48 -14.94 3.02 6.87
CA SER A 48 -16.04 3.67 6.17
C SER A 48 -16.37 5.08 6.68
N ASN A 49 -16.82 5.93 5.77
CA ASN A 49 -17.30 7.29 6.09
C ASN A 49 -16.26 8.14 6.86
N ASN A 50 -14.97 7.96 6.59
CA ASN A 50 -13.94 8.80 7.17
C ASN A 50 -13.56 9.93 6.20
N ILE A 51 -13.09 11.04 6.75
CA ILE A 51 -12.48 12.15 6.00
C ILE A 51 -11.01 12.22 6.42
N VAL A 52 -10.09 11.99 5.48
CA VAL A 52 -8.65 11.91 5.76
C VAL A 52 -7.87 12.81 4.82
N SER A 53 -7.01 13.66 5.35
CA SER A 53 -6.26 14.62 4.53
C SER A 53 -4.93 15.04 5.12
N GLY A 54 -3.99 15.47 4.23
CA GLY A 54 -2.70 16.02 4.64
C GLY A 54 -1.75 14.96 5.19
N ILE A 55 -1.69 13.79 4.58
CA ILE A 55 -0.92 12.66 5.07
C ILE A 55 0.38 12.53 4.25
N GLU A 56 1.52 12.38 4.93
CA GLU A 56 2.85 12.33 4.29
C GLU A 56 3.12 11.05 3.49
N ASP A 57 2.34 10.00 3.70
CA ASP A 57 2.37 8.76 2.94
C ASP A 57 0.95 8.45 2.44
N ALA A 58 0.20 7.53 3.02
CA ALA A 58 -1.15 7.19 2.58
C ALA A 58 -2.24 7.64 3.55
N ALA A 59 -3.33 8.24 3.01
CA ALA A 59 -4.49 8.61 3.82
C ALA A 59 -5.14 7.37 4.46
N ILE A 60 -5.35 6.31 3.68
CA ILE A 60 -5.76 4.99 4.17
C ILE A 60 -4.78 3.96 3.63
N TYR A 61 -4.07 3.28 4.52
CA TYR A 61 -3.13 2.23 4.18
C TYR A 61 -3.55 0.90 4.79
N VAL A 62 -3.79 -0.10 3.94
CA VAL A 62 -4.13 -1.47 4.33
C VAL A 62 -2.90 -2.35 4.09
N GLY A 63 -2.14 -2.64 5.15
CA GLY A 63 -0.88 -3.37 5.06
C GLY A 63 -0.99 -4.80 5.55
N MET A 64 -0.51 -5.77 4.75
CA MET A 64 -0.47 -7.20 5.05
C MET A 64 -1.77 -7.76 5.64
N SER A 65 -2.90 -7.19 5.25
CA SER A 65 -4.22 -7.46 5.81
C SER A 65 -5.08 -8.32 4.88
N ASP A 66 -6.18 -8.83 5.41
CA ASP A 66 -7.05 -9.77 4.71
C ASP A 66 -8.53 -9.43 4.98
N ASN A 67 -9.39 -9.59 3.98
CA ASN A 67 -10.83 -9.33 4.11
C ASN A 67 -11.13 -7.90 4.61
N VAL A 68 -10.61 -6.88 3.91
CA VAL A 68 -10.81 -5.47 4.29
C VAL A 68 -11.67 -4.74 3.26
N HIS A 69 -12.69 -4.06 3.76
CA HIS A 69 -13.59 -3.24 2.95
C HIS A 69 -13.39 -1.74 3.27
N VAL A 70 -13.02 -0.97 2.26
CA VAL A 70 -12.80 0.48 2.35
C VAL A 70 -13.86 1.18 1.51
N ASN A 71 -14.85 1.83 2.15
CA ASN A 71 -15.95 2.43 1.42
C ASN A 71 -16.42 3.80 1.96
N ASN A 72 -16.99 4.59 1.07
CA ASN A 72 -17.60 5.88 1.39
C ASN A 72 -16.64 6.85 2.13
N ASN A 73 -15.34 6.74 1.93
CA ASN A 73 -14.38 7.66 2.52
C ASN A 73 -14.09 8.83 1.56
N GLU A 74 -13.71 9.96 2.12
CA GLU A 74 -13.18 11.13 1.42
C GLU A 74 -11.70 11.28 1.77
N VAL A 75 -10.80 11.17 0.78
CA VAL A 75 -9.35 11.23 0.98
C VAL A 75 -8.70 12.21 0.01
N PHE A 76 -7.93 13.15 0.54
CA PHE A 76 -7.34 14.23 -0.26
C PHE A 76 -6.10 14.87 0.36
N ALA A 77 -5.38 15.65 -0.45
CA ALA A 77 -4.19 16.41 -0.05
C ALA A 77 -3.13 15.54 0.64
N SER A 78 -2.98 14.30 0.20
CA SER A 78 -2.03 13.32 0.73
C SER A 78 -1.08 12.86 -0.39
N VAL A 79 -0.04 12.09 -0.07
CA VAL A 79 0.80 11.53 -1.13
C VAL A 79 0.03 10.42 -1.84
N ALA A 80 -0.45 9.42 -1.12
CA ALA A 80 -1.39 8.45 -1.67
C ALA A 80 -2.76 8.57 -0.99
N GLY A 81 -3.84 8.35 -1.75
CA GLY A 81 -5.20 8.37 -1.20
C GLY A 81 -5.50 7.07 -0.44
N ILE A 82 -5.54 5.94 -1.14
CA ILE A 82 -5.84 4.62 -0.57
C ILE A 82 -4.80 3.63 -1.08
N GLU A 83 -4.18 2.87 -0.18
CA GLU A 83 -3.20 1.85 -0.50
C GLU A 83 -3.59 0.48 0.05
N PHE A 84 -3.39 -0.55 -0.78
CA PHE A 84 -3.40 -1.96 -0.39
C PHE A 84 -2.03 -2.54 -0.71
N GLU A 85 -1.23 -2.78 0.33
CA GLU A 85 0.12 -3.32 0.21
C GLU A 85 0.18 -4.71 0.83
N ASN A 86 0.70 -5.70 0.06
CA ASN A 86 0.84 -7.09 0.50
C ASN A 86 -0.45 -7.64 1.17
N SER A 87 -1.62 -7.26 0.62
CA SER A 87 -2.94 -7.48 1.19
C SER A 87 -3.85 -8.22 0.22
N ARG A 88 -4.87 -8.91 0.73
CA ARG A 88 -5.73 -9.80 -0.05
C ARG A 88 -7.20 -9.63 0.29
N HIS A 89 -8.07 -10.05 -0.65
CA HIS A 89 -9.52 -10.09 -0.47
C HIS A 89 -10.06 -8.73 -0.01
N GLY A 90 -9.90 -7.71 -0.87
CA GLY A 90 -10.28 -6.34 -0.54
C GLY A 90 -11.29 -5.72 -1.49
N VAL A 91 -12.16 -4.88 -0.95
CA VAL A 91 -13.05 -4.03 -1.75
C VAL A 91 -12.79 -2.56 -1.43
N ILE A 92 -12.52 -1.78 -2.47
CA ILE A 92 -12.36 -0.33 -2.40
C ILE A 92 -13.49 0.27 -3.24
N GLU A 93 -14.54 0.80 -2.59
CA GLU A 93 -15.71 1.26 -3.34
C GLU A 93 -16.35 2.53 -2.80
N ASN A 94 -17.01 3.26 -3.69
CA ASN A 94 -17.77 4.47 -3.35
C ASN A 94 -16.94 5.54 -2.61
N ASN A 95 -15.63 5.59 -2.80
CA ASN A 95 -14.77 6.60 -2.19
C ASN A 95 -14.63 7.82 -3.11
N LEU A 96 -14.44 8.98 -2.49
CA LEU A 96 -14.04 10.22 -3.15
C LEU A 96 -12.54 10.43 -2.92
N VAL A 97 -11.74 10.38 -3.99
CA VAL A 97 -10.27 10.38 -3.94
C VAL A 97 -9.75 11.50 -4.84
N TYR A 98 -9.24 12.58 -4.27
CA TYR A 98 -8.82 13.74 -5.05
C TYR A 98 -7.68 14.52 -4.42
N ASP A 99 -6.99 15.32 -5.24
CA ASP A 99 -5.89 16.18 -4.80
C ASP A 99 -4.79 15.46 -4.01
N ASN A 100 -4.56 14.16 -4.30
CA ASN A 100 -3.39 13.43 -3.83
C ASN A 100 -2.32 13.41 -4.93
N ALA A 101 -1.12 12.94 -4.66
CA ALA A 101 -0.15 12.70 -5.73
C ALA A 101 -0.55 11.43 -6.52
N GLY A 102 -0.90 10.34 -5.84
CA GLY A 102 -1.53 9.14 -6.39
C GLY A 102 -2.90 8.87 -5.75
N GLY A 103 -3.87 8.42 -6.52
CA GLY A 103 -5.23 8.18 -5.99
C GLY A 103 -5.35 6.87 -5.22
N ILE A 104 -5.44 5.73 -5.92
CA ILE A 104 -5.55 4.38 -5.33
C ILE A 104 -4.37 3.55 -5.79
N LEU A 105 -3.68 2.92 -4.87
CA LEU A 105 -2.50 2.10 -5.14
C LEU A 105 -2.71 0.68 -4.61
N THR A 106 -2.37 -0.31 -5.44
CA THR A 106 -2.33 -1.73 -5.04
C THR A 106 -1.01 -2.32 -5.47
N PHE A 107 -0.24 -2.83 -4.52
CA PHE A 107 1.11 -3.26 -4.85
C PHE A 107 1.69 -4.26 -3.85
N ILE A 108 2.81 -4.86 -4.25
CA ILE A 108 3.65 -5.68 -3.38
C ILE A 108 4.95 -4.93 -3.12
N THR A 109 5.31 -4.80 -1.85
CA THR A 109 6.67 -4.43 -1.44
C THR A 109 7.45 -5.71 -1.15
N PRO A 110 8.57 -5.95 -1.87
CA PRO A 110 9.45 -7.09 -1.61
C PRO A 110 10.06 -7.04 -0.22
N GLY A 111 10.35 -8.20 0.35
CA GLY A 111 10.98 -8.31 1.68
C GLY A 111 10.02 -8.12 2.85
N LEU A 112 8.72 -8.00 2.61
CA LEU A 112 7.69 -8.11 3.64
C LEU A 112 7.29 -9.58 3.88
N PRO A 113 6.81 -9.93 5.07
CA PRO A 113 6.44 -11.32 5.41
C PRO A 113 5.30 -11.90 4.56
N ILE A 114 4.33 -11.09 4.19
CA ILE A 114 3.28 -11.48 3.25
C ILE A 114 3.78 -11.13 1.84
N LYS A 115 3.77 -12.13 0.94
CA LYS A 115 4.42 -12.06 -0.36
C LYS A 115 3.45 -11.78 -1.51
N THR A 116 2.18 -11.52 -1.21
CA THR A 116 1.12 -11.45 -2.23
C THR A 116 0.19 -10.26 -2.02
N THR A 117 -0.24 -9.67 -3.12
CA THR A 117 -1.41 -8.78 -3.19
C THR A 117 -2.31 -9.32 -4.29
N PHE A 118 -3.51 -9.77 -3.95
CA PHE A 118 -4.43 -10.31 -4.94
C PHE A 118 -5.89 -10.26 -4.49
N ASP A 119 -6.80 -10.49 -5.46
CA ASP A 119 -8.25 -10.54 -5.26
C ASP A 119 -8.78 -9.23 -4.66
N LEU A 120 -8.54 -8.14 -5.41
CA LEU A 120 -8.97 -6.80 -5.04
C LEU A 120 -10.00 -6.26 -6.04
N ILE A 121 -11.04 -5.62 -5.54
CA ILE A 121 -12.04 -4.93 -6.35
C ILE A 121 -12.00 -3.43 -6.05
N ILE A 122 -11.73 -2.64 -7.08
CA ILE A 122 -11.77 -1.17 -7.04
C ILE A 122 -12.98 -0.74 -7.88
N ARG A 123 -14.07 -0.33 -7.25
CA ARG A 123 -15.30 -0.03 -8.00
C ARG A 123 -16.08 1.18 -7.50
N ASN A 124 -16.81 1.81 -8.40
CA ASN A 124 -17.72 2.92 -8.10
C ASN A 124 -17.05 4.11 -7.36
N ASN A 125 -15.73 4.27 -7.48
CA ASN A 125 -15.03 5.39 -6.86
C ASN A 125 -15.04 6.61 -7.79
N PHE A 126 -15.00 7.80 -7.20
CA PHE A 126 -14.73 9.03 -7.92
C PHE A 126 -13.27 9.47 -7.64
N ILE A 127 -12.40 9.27 -8.63
CA ILE A 127 -10.96 9.48 -8.55
C ILE A 127 -10.59 10.64 -9.46
N THR A 128 -10.33 11.81 -8.88
CA THR A 128 -10.23 13.03 -9.68
C THR A 128 -9.12 13.96 -9.23
N ASN A 129 -8.42 14.55 -10.22
CA ASN A 129 -7.41 15.59 -9.97
C ASN A 129 -6.37 15.23 -8.92
N ASN A 130 -5.87 13.99 -8.91
CA ASN A 130 -4.79 13.58 -8.02
C ASN A 130 -3.44 14.13 -8.54
N ASN A 131 -3.32 15.46 -8.50
CA ASN A 131 -2.22 16.22 -9.09
C ASN A 131 -1.37 16.94 -8.05
N HIS A 132 -1.52 16.59 -6.77
CA HIS A 132 -0.70 17.17 -5.71
C HIS A 132 0.77 16.85 -5.96
N VAL A 133 1.65 17.78 -5.66
CA VAL A 133 3.09 17.50 -5.70
C VAL A 133 3.39 16.39 -4.69
N ASN A 134 4.13 15.37 -5.12
CA ASN A 134 4.54 14.31 -4.21
C ASN A 134 5.52 14.87 -3.17
N PHE A 135 5.10 14.85 -1.90
CA PHE A 135 5.89 15.32 -0.75
C PHE A 135 6.30 14.18 0.19
N GLY A 136 6.19 12.94 -0.26
CA GLY A 136 6.65 11.75 0.46
C GLY A 136 8.13 11.86 0.82
N ALA A 137 8.52 11.24 1.91
CA ALA A 137 9.90 11.30 2.41
C ALA A 137 10.89 10.83 1.33
N PRO A 138 11.89 11.63 0.94
CA PRO A 138 12.82 11.28 -0.14
C PRO A 138 13.45 9.90 0.05
N GLY A 139 13.35 9.05 -0.96
CA GLY A 139 13.86 7.67 -0.95
C GLY A 139 12.95 6.66 -0.26
N SER A 140 11.78 7.05 0.23
CA SER A 140 10.71 6.10 0.59
C SER A 140 10.06 5.56 -0.68
N MET A 141 9.35 4.43 -0.56
CA MET A 141 8.64 3.81 -1.68
C MET A 141 7.62 4.78 -2.30
N VAL A 142 6.82 5.40 -1.45
CA VAL A 142 5.77 6.33 -1.86
C VAL A 142 6.31 7.59 -2.56
N SER A 143 7.56 8.00 -2.30
CA SER A 143 8.18 9.13 -2.98
C SER A 143 8.39 8.88 -4.50
N GLY A 144 8.34 7.62 -4.93
CA GLY A 144 8.41 7.20 -6.33
C GLY A 144 7.05 7.22 -7.06
N VAL A 145 5.95 7.48 -6.37
CA VAL A 145 4.62 7.52 -7.00
C VAL A 145 4.51 8.73 -7.93
N PRO A 146 4.22 8.53 -9.22
CA PRO A 146 4.09 9.64 -10.15
C PRO A 146 2.89 10.52 -9.82
N SER A 147 3.14 11.80 -9.57
CA SER A 147 2.07 12.77 -9.36
C SER A 147 1.15 12.84 -10.59
N GLY A 148 -0.15 12.96 -10.36
CA GLY A 148 -1.14 13.00 -11.44
C GLY A 148 -1.67 11.63 -11.86
N THR A 149 -1.54 10.59 -11.03
CA THR A 149 -1.99 9.25 -11.37
C THR A 149 -3.26 8.88 -10.58
N GLY A 150 -4.29 8.37 -11.28
CA GLY A 150 -5.55 7.95 -10.65
C GLY A 150 -5.42 6.62 -9.90
N ILE A 151 -5.05 5.55 -10.59
CA ILE A 151 -4.86 4.20 -10.02
C ILE A 151 -3.48 3.69 -10.43
N VAL A 152 -2.75 3.09 -9.50
CA VAL A 152 -1.49 2.37 -9.75
C VAL A 152 -1.63 0.92 -9.29
N ILE A 153 -1.25 -0.01 -10.16
CA ILE A 153 -1.15 -1.43 -9.85
C ILE A 153 0.30 -1.85 -10.12
N MET A 154 0.98 -2.42 -9.12
CA MET A 154 2.36 -2.88 -9.25
C MET A 154 2.56 -4.23 -8.57
N ALA A 155 2.84 -5.25 -9.39
CA ALA A 155 3.04 -6.63 -8.91
C ALA A 155 1.84 -7.16 -8.08
N ALA A 156 0.62 -6.72 -8.38
CA ALA A 156 -0.60 -7.18 -7.73
C ALA A 156 -1.46 -7.94 -8.75
N ASP A 157 -2.02 -9.07 -8.33
CA ASP A 157 -2.78 -9.98 -9.17
C ASP A 157 -4.30 -9.89 -8.91
N GLU A 158 -5.09 -10.36 -9.87
CA GLU A 158 -6.54 -10.49 -9.71
C GLU A 158 -7.21 -9.18 -9.26
N VAL A 159 -6.77 -8.04 -9.84
CA VAL A 159 -7.35 -6.73 -9.54
C VAL A 159 -8.41 -6.38 -10.56
N THR A 160 -9.65 -6.19 -10.10
CA THR A 160 -10.75 -5.74 -10.95
C THR A 160 -11.06 -4.27 -10.70
N MET A 161 -10.98 -3.46 -11.77
CA MET A 161 -11.36 -2.04 -11.75
C MET A 161 -12.68 -1.88 -12.49
N GLU A 162 -13.76 -1.51 -11.79
CA GLU A 162 -15.13 -1.49 -12.34
C GLU A 162 -15.87 -0.20 -12.04
N ASN A 163 -16.53 0.38 -13.03
CA ASN A 163 -17.46 1.52 -12.88
C ASN A 163 -16.88 2.72 -12.14
N ASN A 164 -15.56 2.91 -12.11
CA ASN A 164 -14.98 4.10 -11.53
C ASN A 164 -15.11 5.30 -12.49
N ILE A 165 -15.26 6.49 -11.94
CA ILE A 165 -15.10 7.74 -12.68
C ILE A 165 -13.70 8.27 -12.37
N ILE A 166 -12.82 8.28 -13.38
CA ILE A 166 -11.41 8.68 -13.25
C ILE A 166 -11.16 9.85 -14.18
N THR A 167 -10.90 11.04 -13.64
CA THR A 167 -10.84 12.25 -14.45
C THR A 167 -9.84 13.28 -13.93
N GLY A 168 -9.26 14.04 -14.85
CA GLY A 168 -8.40 15.18 -14.50
C GLY A 168 -7.05 14.81 -13.88
N ASN A 169 -6.65 13.56 -13.92
CA ASN A 169 -5.35 13.10 -13.43
C ASN A 169 -4.30 13.35 -14.55
N LYS A 170 -3.38 14.29 -14.33
CA LYS A 170 -2.52 14.83 -15.38
C LYS A 170 -1.56 13.82 -15.99
N ASN A 171 -1.14 12.79 -15.24
CA ASN A 171 -0.22 11.77 -15.71
C ASN A 171 -0.95 10.64 -16.45
N ALA A 172 -1.87 9.94 -15.79
CA ALA A 172 -2.69 8.88 -16.37
C ALA A 172 -3.90 8.57 -15.48
N ALA A 173 -4.96 7.97 -16.03
CA ALA A 173 -6.04 7.42 -15.22
C ALA A 173 -5.58 6.14 -14.50
N ILE A 174 -4.95 5.22 -15.22
CA ILE A 174 -4.51 3.92 -14.70
C ILE A 174 -3.08 3.65 -15.17
N ILE A 175 -2.20 3.24 -14.26
CA ILE A 175 -0.89 2.67 -14.54
C ILE A 175 -0.84 1.25 -13.99
N ILE A 176 -0.50 0.30 -14.86
CA ILE A 176 -0.22 -1.09 -14.51
C ILE A 176 1.27 -1.32 -14.79
N THR A 177 1.98 -1.84 -13.80
CA THR A 177 3.42 -2.01 -13.88
C THR A 177 3.89 -3.25 -13.11
N ASP A 178 5.18 -3.53 -13.18
CA ASP A 178 5.81 -4.64 -12.50
C ASP A 178 7.11 -4.21 -11.80
N HIS A 179 7.67 -5.07 -10.96
CA HIS A 179 8.94 -4.78 -10.29
C HIS A 179 10.12 -4.64 -11.26
N ASP A 180 10.07 -5.31 -12.42
CA ASP A 180 11.15 -5.25 -13.41
C ASP A 180 11.26 -3.87 -14.04
N SER A 181 10.20 -3.08 -14.01
CA SER A 181 10.17 -1.70 -14.51
C SER A 181 10.81 -0.68 -13.57
N PHE A 182 11.15 -1.10 -12.34
CA PHE A 182 11.75 -0.23 -11.32
C PHE A 182 13.14 -0.75 -10.90
N PRO A 183 14.23 -0.15 -11.40
CA PRO A 183 15.58 -0.65 -11.16
C PRO A 183 16.04 -0.61 -9.70
N ASN A 184 15.37 0.18 -8.87
CA ASN A 184 15.71 0.35 -7.45
C ASN A 184 14.91 -0.58 -6.52
N ILE A 185 14.01 -1.40 -7.05
CA ILE A 185 13.30 -2.40 -6.25
C ILE A 185 14.18 -3.63 -6.05
N THR A 186 14.42 -4.00 -4.79
CA THR A 186 15.13 -5.23 -4.45
C THR A 186 14.30 -6.44 -4.86
N LYS A 187 14.88 -7.37 -5.60
CA LYS A 187 14.19 -8.59 -6.02
C LYS A 187 14.01 -9.53 -4.83
N ASP A 188 12.81 -10.01 -4.64
CA ASP A 188 12.46 -11.06 -3.68
C ASP A 188 12.00 -12.29 -4.48
N PRO A 189 12.72 -13.42 -4.41
CA PRO A 189 12.40 -14.60 -5.21
C PRO A 189 11.06 -15.26 -4.85
N GLU A 190 10.48 -14.94 -3.69
CA GLU A 190 9.18 -15.47 -3.28
C GLU A 190 8.01 -14.57 -3.71
N THR A 191 8.31 -13.42 -4.29
CA THR A 191 7.31 -12.45 -4.75
C THR A 191 7.17 -12.54 -6.27
N ASP A 192 5.95 -12.71 -6.79
CA ASP A 192 5.70 -12.53 -8.21
C ASP A 192 5.89 -11.05 -8.56
N PRO A 193 6.82 -10.70 -9.44
CA PRO A 193 7.06 -9.32 -9.81
C PRO A 193 6.00 -8.75 -10.77
N LYS A 194 5.09 -9.57 -11.31
CA LYS A 194 4.15 -9.20 -12.36
C LYS A 194 2.79 -8.80 -11.78
N SER A 195 2.02 -8.07 -12.60
CA SER A 195 0.61 -7.78 -12.34
C SER A 195 -0.23 -8.60 -13.32
N ASP A 196 -0.72 -9.75 -12.89
CA ASP A 196 -1.46 -10.69 -13.73
C ASP A 196 -2.97 -10.67 -13.42
N LYS A 197 -3.79 -11.15 -14.36
CA LYS A 197 -5.25 -11.28 -14.23
C LYS A 197 -5.96 -9.96 -13.89
N ILE A 198 -5.53 -8.89 -14.49
CA ILE A 198 -6.13 -7.56 -14.30
C ILE A 198 -7.40 -7.46 -15.16
N ALA A 199 -8.51 -7.03 -14.56
CA ALA A 199 -9.77 -6.79 -15.27
C ALA A 199 -10.17 -5.31 -15.25
N ILE A 200 -10.45 -4.74 -16.41
CA ILE A 200 -10.87 -3.34 -16.57
C ILE A 200 -12.29 -3.32 -17.16
N LEU A 201 -13.27 -2.91 -16.33
CA LEU A 201 -14.71 -3.05 -16.63
C LEU A 201 -15.43 -1.69 -16.54
N ASN A 202 -15.98 -1.19 -17.63
CA ASN A 202 -16.96 -0.09 -17.66
C ASN A 202 -16.52 1.20 -16.90
N ASN A 203 -15.23 1.49 -16.79
CA ASN A 203 -14.78 2.74 -16.16
C ASN A 203 -15.05 3.93 -17.08
N ILE A 204 -15.35 5.08 -16.51
CA ILE A 204 -15.48 6.36 -17.22
C ILE A 204 -14.18 7.13 -17.02
N MET A 205 -13.42 7.32 -18.11
CA MET A 205 -12.15 8.03 -18.09
C MET A 205 -12.17 9.23 -19.04
N TYR A 206 -11.85 10.41 -18.55
CA TYR A 206 -11.75 11.59 -19.40
C TYR A 206 -10.83 12.66 -18.80
N ASN A 207 -10.24 13.49 -19.66
CA ASN A 207 -9.31 14.54 -19.26
C ASN A 207 -8.10 14.06 -18.44
N ASN A 208 -7.66 12.80 -18.61
CA ASN A 208 -6.45 12.29 -17.99
C ASN A 208 -5.25 12.47 -18.96
N GLY A 209 -4.01 12.32 -18.47
CA GLY A 209 -2.80 12.32 -19.31
C GLY A 209 -2.50 13.64 -19.99
N THR A 210 -2.97 14.77 -19.45
CA THR A 210 -2.85 16.09 -20.09
C THR A 210 -1.48 16.74 -19.90
N ASP A 211 -0.77 16.39 -18.81
CA ASP A 211 0.60 16.81 -18.54
C ASP A 211 1.35 15.69 -17.79
N PRO A 212 1.69 14.60 -18.51
CA PRO A 212 2.30 13.43 -17.91
C PRO A 212 3.76 13.65 -17.54
N ILE A 213 4.32 12.76 -16.75
CA ILE A 213 5.74 12.72 -16.41
C ILE A 213 6.62 12.50 -17.67
N ASP A 214 7.92 12.77 -17.56
CA ASP A 214 8.82 12.74 -18.71
C ASP A 214 8.96 11.35 -19.34
N GLU A 215 8.87 10.29 -18.56
CA GLU A 215 8.87 8.91 -19.05
C GLU A 215 7.66 8.64 -19.98
N VAL A 216 6.49 9.11 -19.58
CA VAL A 216 5.26 8.98 -20.39
C VAL A 216 5.34 9.90 -21.61
N LYS A 217 5.91 11.10 -21.49
CA LYS A 217 6.17 11.98 -22.65
C LYS A 217 7.12 11.31 -23.65
N ALA A 218 8.19 10.68 -23.17
CA ALA A 218 9.13 9.94 -24.01
C ALA A 218 8.46 8.74 -24.70
N MET A 219 7.63 7.99 -23.98
CA MET A 219 6.84 6.90 -24.54
C MET A 219 5.90 7.40 -25.65
N LYS A 220 5.17 8.47 -25.41
CA LYS A 220 4.27 9.11 -26.44
C LYS A 220 5.06 9.51 -27.69
N LEU A 221 6.24 10.07 -27.52
CA LEU A 221 7.12 10.45 -28.63
C LEU A 221 7.59 9.22 -29.42
N ALA A 222 8.04 8.17 -28.72
CA ALA A 222 8.52 6.95 -29.34
C ALA A 222 7.43 6.19 -30.13
N THR A 223 6.16 6.32 -29.71
CA THR A 223 5.01 5.69 -30.35
C THR A 223 4.24 6.62 -31.30
N PHE A 224 4.74 7.83 -31.52
CA PHE A 224 4.06 8.88 -32.30
C PHE A 224 2.62 9.16 -31.84
N THR A 225 2.34 8.99 -30.56
CA THR A 225 1.02 9.21 -29.96
C THR A 225 0.89 10.67 -29.52
N THR A 226 -0.08 11.39 -30.08
CA THR A 226 -0.39 12.79 -29.69
C THR A 226 -1.54 12.87 -28.68
N ALA A 227 -2.39 11.85 -28.62
CA ALA A 227 -3.52 11.80 -27.69
C ALA A 227 -3.07 11.71 -26.24
N ASN A 228 -3.93 12.16 -25.32
CA ASN A 228 -3.74 11.97 -23.91
C ASN A 228 -4.06 10.50 -23.56
N VAL A 229 -3.18 9.87 -22.80
CA VAL A 229 -3.27 8.44 -22.50
C VAL A 229 -4.03 8.24 -21.19
N ASP A 230 -5.08 7.40 -21.23
CA ASP A 230 -5.84 7.02 -20.03
C ASP A 230 -5.16 5.87 -19.31
N ILE A 231 -4.77 4.82 -20.04
CA ILE A 231 -4.25 3.57 -19.46
C ILE A 231 -2.84 3.29 -19.98
N ILE A 232 -1.93 3.04 -19.06
CA ILE A 232 -0.55 2.66 -19.36
C ILE A 232 -0.28 1.31 -18.70
N ASN A 233 0.14 0.32 -19.48
CA ASN A 233 0.71 -0.92 -19.00
C ASN A 233 2.16 -1.03 -19.47
N VAL A 234 3.10 -0.99 -18.55
CA VAL A 234 4.54 -1.16 -18.82
C VAL A 234 5.07 -2.52 -18.37
N GLY A 235 4.22 -3.34 -17.78
CA GLY A 235 4.50 -4.71 -17.41
C GLY A 235 4.08 -5.72 -18.49
N ASN A 236 4.23 -6.99 -18.15
CA ASN A 236 3.70 -8.11 -18.92
C ASN A 236 2.57 -8.75 -18.08
N SER A 237 1.34 -8.38 -18.36
CA SER A 237 0.16 -8.74 -17.56
C SER A 237 -0.57 -9.91 -18.22
N ARG A 238 -0.26 -11.14 -17.80
CA ARG A 238 -0.88 -12.37 -18.32
C ARG A 238 -2.33 -12.48 -17.86
N GLU A 239 -3.15 -13.18 -18.67
CA GLU A 239 -4.56 -13.50 -18.38
C GLU A 239 -5.42 -12.26 -18.03
N SER A 240 -4.96 -11.08 -18.44
CA SER A 240 -5.65 -9.82 -18.19
C SER A 240 -6.66 -9.51 -19.29
N CYS A 241 -7.69 -8.75 -18.95
CA CYS A 241 -8.77 -8.44 -19.86
C CYS A 241 -9.34 -7.02 -19.71
N ILE A 242 -9.95 -6.52 -20.76
CA ILE A 242 -10.61 -5.21 -20.78
C ILE A 242 -11.91 -5.29 -21.55
N LEU A 243 -12.96 -4.66 -21.02
CA LEU A 243 -14.18 -4.40 -21.78
C LEU A 243 -14.03 -3.11 -22.59
N ASP A 244 -14.46 -3.18 -23.86
CA ASP A 244 -14.52 -2.02 -24.75
C ASP A 244 -13.22 -1.19 -24.82
N ALA A 245 -12.07 -1.86 -25.03
CA ALA A 245 -10.75 -1.23 -25.10
C ALA A 245 -10.71 0.02 -26.01
N LYS A 246 -11.58 0.09 -27.01
CA LYS A 246 -11.66 1.21 -27.96
C LYS A 246 -12.17 2.53 -27.36
N GLN A 247 -12.74 2.49 -26.16
CA GLN A 247 -13.21 3.68 -25.45
C GLN A 247 -12.05 4.46 -24.83
N TYR A 248 -10.87 3.84 -24.69
CA TYR A 248 -9.74 4.41 -23.99
C TYR A 248 -8.53 4.64 -24.90
N VAL A 249 -7.81 5.69 -24.65
CA VAL A 249 -6.46 5.83 -25.23
C VAL A 249 -5.51 5.07 -24.33
N SER A 250 -4.93 3.99 -24.83
CA SER A 250 -4.11 3.09 -24.01
C SER A 250 -2.77 2.77 -24.63
N TYR A 251 -1.81 2.42 -23.80
CA TYR A 251 -0.51 1.91 -24.17
C TYR A 251 -0.23 0.58 -23.44
N GLY A 252 0.36 -0.38 -24.18
CA GLY A 252 0.82 -1.66 -23.60
C GLY A 252 -0.28 -2.68 -23.30
N LEU A 253 -1.50 -2.52 -23.83
CA LEU A 253 -2.62 -3.47 -23.62
C LEU A 253 -2.74 -4.53 -24.73
N ASN A 254 -1.70 -4.77 -25.52
CA ASN A 254 -1.77 -5.68 -26.68
C ASN A 254 -2.12 -7.13 -26.29
N ASP A 255 -1.73 -7.54 -25.09
CA ASP A 255 -1.94 -8.90 -24.56
C ASP A 255 -3.22 -9.04 -23.73
N PHE A 256 -3.98 -7.94 -23.56
CA PHE A 256 -5.27 -7.97 -22.87
C PHE A 256 -6.33 -8.59 -23.76
N GLY A 257 -6.98 -9.63 -23.25
CA GLY A 257 -8.17 -10.22 -23.89
C GLY A 257 -9.43 -9.41 -23.64
N THR A 258 -10.55 -9.87 -24.22
CA THR A 258 -11.88 -9.36 -23.85
C THR A 258 -12.36 -10.08 -22.60
N CYS A 259 -12.82 -9.33 -21.59
CA CYS A 259 -13.33 -9.93 -20.36
C CYS A 259 -14.55 -10.82 -20.62
N GLY A 260 -14.57 -12.01 -20.01
CA GLY A 260 -15.69 -12.94 -20.05
C GLY A 260 -16.83 -12.58 -19.09
N PHE A 261 -16.67 -11.52 -18.29
CA PHE A 261 -17.67 -11.01 -17.36
C PHE A 261 -17.68 -9.47 -17.43
N SER A 262 -18.79 -8.87 -17.01
CA SER A 262 -19.00 -7.43 -17.14
C SER A 262 -19.21 -6.71 -15.81
N THR A 263 -19.29 -7.42 -14.70
CA THR A 263 -19.57 -6.83 -13.40
C THR A 263 -19.18 -7.76 -12.26
N THR A 264 -18.85 -7.17 -11.11
CA THR A 264 -18.69 -7.80 -9.80
C THR A 264 -19.89 -7.52 -8.89
N ALA A 265 -21.04 -7.14 -9.45
CA ALA A 265 -22.22 -6.68 -8.68
C ALA A 265 -22.75 -7.71 -7.67
N ASP A 266 -22.58 -9.00 -7.95
CA ASP A 266 -22.99 -10.08 -7.03
C ASP A 266 -22.07 -10.20 -5.80
N LEU A 267 -20.88 -9.61 -5.85
CA LEU A 267 -19.95 -9.59 -4.74
C LEU A 267 -20.14 -8.31 -3.93
N VAL A 268 -20.78 -8.43 -2.77
CA VAL A 268 -21.09 -7.28 -1.90
C VAL A 268 -19.88 -6.87 -1.08
N THR A 269 -19.19 -7.85 -0.46
CA THR A 269 -18.05 -7.60 0.44
C THR A 269 -17.25 -8.88 0.64
N TYR A 270 -15.99 -8.73 1.01
CA TYR A 270 -15.15 -9.82 1.53
C TYR A 270 -15.22 -9.95 3.05
N LEU A 271 -16.00 -9.12 3.75
CA LEU A 271 -16.15 -9.26 5.20
C LEU A 271 -16.72 -10.63 5.56
N LEU A 272 -16.06 -11.29 6.50
CA LEU A 272 -16.47 -12.60 6.95
C LEU A 272 -17.75 -12.50 7.79
N PRO A 273 -18.71 -13.41 7.61
CA PRO A 273 -19.98 -13.38 8.35
C PRO A 273 -19.79 -13.66 9.85
N GLU A 274 -18.79 -14.46 10.18
CA GLU A 274 -18.45 -14.81 11.56
C GLU A 274 -17.16 -14.10 12.00
N PRO A 275 -17.09 -13.63 13.24
CA PRO A 275 -15.87 -13.00 13.74
C PRO A 275 -14.67 -13.94 13.71
N VAL A 276 -13.52 -13.42 13.31
CA VAL A 276 -12.26 -14.14 13.38
C VAL A 276 -11.83 -14.27 14.83
N ALA A 277 -11.47 -15.49 15.23
CA ALA A 277 -11.02 -15.77 16.60
C ALA A 277 -9.77 -14.94 16.97
N PRO A 278 -9.61 -14.55 18.24
CA PRO A 278 -8.38 -13.94 18.71
C PRO A 278 -7.18 -14.84 18.47
N ARG A 279 -6.01 -14.23 18.17
CA ARG A 279 -4.77 -14.97 17.99
C ARG A 279 -4.32 -15.57 19.33
N ALA A 280 -3.99 -16.87 19.36
CA ALA A 280 -3.32 -17.48 20.48
C ALA A 280 -1.82 -17.18 20.42
N LEU A 281 -1.24 -16.61 21.46
CA LEU A 281 0.15 -16.16 21.50
C LEU A 281 0.97 -16.95 22.51
N GLY A 282 2.04 -17.62 22.04
CA GLY A 282 3.16 -18.07 22.85
C GLY A 282 4.22 -16.97 22.99
N GLU A 283 5.27 -17.18 23.80
CA GLU A 283 6.31 -16.16 24.00
C GLU A 283 7.11 -15.85 22.71
N LEU A 284 7.40 -16.86 21.92
CA LEU A 284 8.06 -16.67 20.61
C LEU A 284 7.16 -15.95 19.62
N ASP A 285 5.85 -16.17 19.72
CA ASP A 285 4.86 -15.57 18.84
C ASP A 285 4.66 -14.07 19.12
N LYS A 286 4.92 -13.59 20.34
CA LYS A 286 4.83 -12.16 20.68
C LYS A 286 5.84 -11.32 19.88
N GLY A 287 7.09 -11.76 19.79
CA GLY A 287 8.12 -11.08 19.01
C GLY A 287 7.76 -11.03 17.53
N LYS A 288 7.33 -12.17 16.98
CA LYS A 288 6.88 -12.27 15.58
C LYS A 288 5.66 -11.40 15.31
N LEU A 289 4.64 -11.49 16.15
CA LEU A 289 3.42 -10.71 15.97
C LEU A 289 3.69 -9.21 16.07
N THR A 290 4.52 -8.77 17.04
CA THR A 290 4.90 -7.38 17.18
C THR A 290 5.71 -6.90 15.97
N TYR A 291 6.63 -7.72 15.46
CA TYR A 291 7.37 -7.40 14.24
C TYR A 291 6.43 -7.22 13.05
N PHE A 292 5.53 -8.18 12.81
CA PHE A 292 4.60 -8.14 11.67
C PHE A 292 3.54 -7.05 11.81
N GLY A 293 3.02 -6.82 13.03
CA GLY A 293 1.94 -5.87 13.25
C GLY A 293 2.40 -4.42 13.48
N VAL A 294 3.69 -4.21 13.77
CA VAL A 294 4.22 -2.88 14.11
C VAL A 294 5.36 -2.45 13.19
N CYS A 295 6.37 -3.32 13.01
CA CYS A 295 7.64 -2.89 12.41
C CYS A 295 7.59 -2.90 10.88
N THR A 296 6.92 -3.89 10.29
CA THR A 296 6.92 -4.12 8.85
C THR A 296 6.12 -3.10 8.05
N GLY A 297 5.32 -2.26 8.70
CA GLY A 297 4.72 -1.09 8.06
C GLY A 297 5.71 0.01 7.67
N CYS A 298 6.96 -0.08 8.17
CA CYS A 298 8.00 0.89 7.86
C CYS A 298 9.33 0.24 7.47
N HIS A 299 9.53 -1.06 7.75
CA HIS A 299 10.79 -1.77 7.55
C HIS A 299 10.55 -3.08 6.78
N ALA A 300 11.03 -3.16 5.55
CA ALA A 300 11.17 -4.41 4.82
C ALA A 300 12.54 -5.03 5.09
N TYR A 301 12.75 -6.32 4.76
CA TYR A 301 13.99 -7.01 5.07
C TYR A 301 15.19 -6.41 4.31
N GLY A 302 15.21 -6.50 2.99
CA GLY A 302 16.34 -6.09 2.16
C GLY A 302 16.11 -4.78 1.39
N MET A 303 15.06 -4.04 1.70
CA MET A 303 14.68 -2.85 0.95
C MET A 303 14.34 -1.68 1.88
N ARG A 304 14.68 -0.47 1.43
CA ARG A 304 14.23 0.75 2.11
C ARG A 304 12.76 1.01 1.81
N MET A 305 11.96 1.09 2.85
CA MET A 305 10.61 1.66 2.81
C MET A 305 10.63 3.10 3.37
N ILE A 306 9.99 3.32 4.49
CA ILE A 306 10.08 4.55 5.28
C ILE A 306 11.35 4.53 6.13
N GLY A 307 11.58 3.41 6.82
CA GLY A 307 12.78 3.15 7.62
C GLY A 307 13.86 2.38 6.84
N PRO A 308 15.02 2.15 7.47
CA PRO A 308 16.08 1.34 6.91
C PRO A 308 15.68 -0.13 6.79
N PRO A 309 16.30 -0.89 5.86
CA PRO A 309 16.15 -2.34 5.77
C PRO A 309 16.47 -3.04 7.08
N VAL A 310 15.77 -4.14 7.37
CA VAL A 310 16.00 -4.94 8.59
C VAL A 310 17.41 -5.50 8.62
N GLU A 311 17.96 -5.98 7.50
CA GLU A 311 19.36 -6.43 7.40
C GLU A 311 20.37 -5.35 7.83
N THR A 312 20.07 -4.07 7.56
CA THR A 312 20.89 -2.94 8.03
C THR A 312 20.78 -2.79 9.54
N ILE A 313 19.58 -2.96 10.10
CA ILE A 313 19.38 -2.91 11.57
C ILE A 313 20.10 -4.09 12.23
N GLN A 314 20.03 -5.29 11.67
CA GLN A 314 20.75 -6.47 12.15
C GLN A 314 22.26 -6.23 12.19
N ALA A 315 22.82 -5.64 11.13
CA ALA A 315 24.25 -5.32 11.07
C ALA A 315 24.67 -4.25 12.10
N LEU A 316 23.80 -3.27 12.38
CA LEU A 316 24.08 -2.19 13.33
C LEU A 316 23.99 -2.61 14.81
N TYR A 317 23.18 -3.60 15.10
CA TYR A 317 22.85 -4.04 16.45
C TYR A 317 23.20 -5.50 16.71
N MET A 318 24.19 -6.06 16.00
CA MET A 318 24.61 -7.45 16.20
C MET A 318 24.70 -7.80 17.69
N GLU A 319 24.04 -8.88 18.11
CA GLU A 319 24.05 -9.38 19.50
C GLU A 319 23.58 -8.39 20.57
N ASN A 320 22.90 -7.29 20.19
CA ASN A 320 22.46 -6.25 21.11
C ASN A 320 20.94 -5.96 20.99
N PRO A 321 20.06 -6.92 21.34
CA PRO A 321 18.61 -6.71 21.30
C PRO A 321 18.15 -5.63 22.30
N GLU A 322 18.85 -5.44 23.43
CA GLU A 322 18.55 -4.39 24.40
C GLU A 322 18.70 -3.00 23.78
N GLY A 323 19.72 -2.80 22.95
CA GLY A 323 19.93 -1.53 22.25
C GLY A 323 18.80 -1.21 21.25
N ILE A 324 18.24 -2.22 20.56
CA ILE A 324 17.05 -2.04 19.74
C ILE A 324 15.83 -1.71 20.64
N ALA A 325 15.62 -2.47 21.71
CA ALA A 325 14.48 -2.30 22.62
C ALA A 325 14.44 -0.90 23.25
N GLU A 326 15.61 -0.34 23.61
CA GLU A 326 15.73 1.03 24.09
C GLU A 326 15.47 2.05 22.98
N TYR A 327 16.05 1.81 21.79
CA TYR A 327 15.89 2.73 20.65
C TYR A 327 14.43 2.86 20.23
N ILE A 328 13.69 1.78 20.08
CA ILE A 328 12.28 1.82 19.66
C ILE A 328 11.36 2.49 20.69
N ALA A 329 11.76 2.49 21.98
CA ALA A 329 11.04 3.22 23.02
C ALA A 329 11.24 4.73 22.93
N LYS A 330 12.44 5.18 22.59
CA LYS A 330 12.83 6.59 22.53
C LYS A 330 13.73 6.84 21.31
N PRO A 331 13.20 6.71 20.09
CA PRO A 331 13.99 6.84 18.89
C PRO A 331 14.52 8.27 18.74
N GLN A 332 15.74 8.37 18.24
CA GLN A 332 16.37 9.63 17.90
C GLN A 332 16.69 9.66 16.41
N LYS A 333 16.43 10.77 15.75
CA LYS A 333 16.81 10.93 14.35
C LYS A 333 18.34 10.92 14.24
N LYS A 334 18.90 9.86 13.63
CA LYS A 334 20.35 9.68 13.46
C LYS A 334 20.85 10.11 12.07
N ARG A 335 19.97 10.15 11.10
CA ARG A 335 20.29 10.44 9.69
C ARG A 335 19.27 11.40 9.11
N GLU A 336 19.72 12.36 8.31
CA GLU A 336 18.84 13.35 7.69
C GLU A 336 18.02 12.79 6.53
N ASP A 337 18.52 11.75 5.86
CA ASP A 337 17.87 11.10 4.72
C ASP A 337 16.74 10.12 5.11
N TYR A 338 16.48 9.93 6.40
CA TYR A 338 15.33 9.17 6.91
C TYR A 338 14.40 10.07 7.73
N PRO A 339 13.09 9.85 7.65
CA PRO A 339 12.16 10.51 8.58
C PRO A 339 12.42 10.07 10.02
N ALA A 340 11.93 10.84 10.97
CA ALA A 340 12.02 10.46 12.38
C ALA A 340 11.12 9.26 12.65
N MET A 341 11.69 8.18 13.21
CA MET A 341 10.90 7.00 13.60
C MET A 341 9.92 7.38 14.73
N PRO A 342 8.62 7.04 14.62
CA PRO A 342 7.68 7.21 15.73
C PRO A 342 8.07 6.34 16.93
N SER A 343 7.89 6.87 18.14
CA SER A 343 8.15 6.10 19.37
C SER A 343 7.15 4.95 19.52
N GLN A 344 7.66 3.75 19.82
CA GLN A 344 6.87 2.59 20.21
C GLN A 344 6.92 2.39 21.75
N GLY A 345 7.02 3.48 22.49
CA GLY A 345 7.12 3.48 23.95
C GLY A 345 5.87 2.94 24.67
N TYR A 346 4.75 2.77 23.97
CA TYR A 346 3.53 2.14 24.48
C TYR A 346 3.64 0.62 24.60
N LEU A 347 4.57 -0.01 23.86
CA LEU A 347 4.89 -1.43 24.06
C LEU A 347 5.58 -1.62 25.40
N SER A 348 5.24 -2.72 26.09
CA SER A 348 5.91 -3.07 27.35
C SER A 348 7.42 -3.33 27.11
N PRO A 349 8.26 -3.22 28.14
CA PRO A 349 9.69 -3.58 28.01
C PRO A 349 9.91 -5.01 27.52
N GLU A 350 9.04 -5.95 27.93
CA GLU A 350 9.08 -7.34 27.50
C GLU A 350 8.78 -7.50 26.02
N GLU A 351 7.73 -6.83 25.50
CA GLU A 351 7.37 -6.85 24.08
C GLU A 351 8.47 -6.21 23.23
N ARG A 352 9.04 -5.10 23.67
CA ARG A 352 10.15 -4.47 22.96
C ARG A 352 11.37 -5.38 22.86
N LEU A 353 11.71 -6.10 23.93
CA LEU A 353 12.83 -7.04 23.92
C LEU A 353 12.52 -8.27 23.05
N ALA A 354 11.28 -8.77 23.10
CA ALA A 354 10.85 -9.89 22.26
C ALA A 354 10.94 -9.55 20.76
N VAL A 355 10.43 -8.38 20.35
CA VAL A 355 10.51 -7.97 18.95
C VAL A 355 11.95 -7.67 18.52
N ALA A 356 12.78 -7.12 19.39
CA ALA A 356 14.20 -6.87 19.11
C ALA A 356 14.94 -8.16 18.82
N LYS A 357 14.73 -9.19 19.66
CA LYS A 357 15.29 -10.54 19.44
C LYS A 357 14.80 -11.16 18.14
N TYR A 358 13.48 -11.07 17.87
CA TYR A 358 12.93 -11.58 16.62
C TYR A 358 13.54 -10.86 15.40
N MET A 359 13.63 -9.54 15.44
CA MET A 359 14.21 -8.73 14.36
C MET A 359 15.67 -9.09 14.07
N LEU A 360 16.46 -9.45 15.08
CA LEU A 360 17.84 -9.86 14.89
C LEU A 360 18.01 -11.26 14.28
N GLY A 361 16.99 -12.12 14.43
CA GLY A 361 17.04 -13.50 13.94
C GLY A 361 16.17 -13.77 12.70
N VAL A 362 15.36 -12.82 12.25
CA VAL A 362 14.50 -13.02 11.10
C VAL A 362 15.30 -12.93 9.79
N ASP A 363 14.95 -13.77 8.81
CA ASP A 363 15.49 -13.73 7.44
C ASP A 363 14.49 -13.07 6.47
N ASN A 364 14.86 -13.07 5.18
CA ASN A 364 14.04 -12.53 4.10
C ASN A 364 12.70 -13.28 3.92
N HIS A 365 12.61 -14.52 4.40
CA HIS A 365 11.40 -15.34 4.33
C HIS A 365 10.49 -15.13 5.56
N GLY A 366 10.86 -14.26 6.50
CA GLY A 366 10.18 -14.09 7.78
C GLY A 366 10.36 -15.29 8.72
N ILE A 367 11.36 -16.14 8.43
CA ILE A 367 11.72 -17.28 9.27
C ILE A 367 12.70 -16.79 10.34
N PHE A 368 12.40 -17.13 11.58
CA PHE A 368 13.28 -16.81 12.71
C PHE A 368 14.35 -17.87 12.87
N HIS A 369 15.60 -17.44 12.81
CA HIS A 369 16.78 -18.24 13.16
C HIS A 369 17.30 -17.76 14.51
N ASP A 370 17.29 -18.63 15.51
CA ASP A 370 17.83 -18.29 16.83
C ASP A 370 19.36 -18.09 16.73
N PRO A 371 19.85 -16.86 16.95
CA PRO A 371 21.29 -16.60 16.87
C PRO A 371 22.12 -17.41 17.88
N ALA A 372 21.50 -17.83 18.99
CA ALA A 372 22.17 -18.63 20.03
C ALA A 372 22.38 -20.10 19.63
N LEU A 373 21.68 -20.60 18.59
CA LEU A 373 21.84 -21.96 18.09
C LEU A 373 22.92 -22.10 17.00
N ASN A 374 23.45 -20.98 16.51
CA ASN A 374 24.46 -20.93 15.44
C ASN A 374 25.88 -20.64 15.96
N GLN A 375 26.12 -20.74 17.27
CA GLN A 375 27.47 -20.61 17.88
C GLN A 375 28.12 -21.95 18.14
#